data_76e22a49258048f8837daf39e92cafc1
#
_entry.id   76e22a49258048f8837daf39e92cafc1
#
_cell.length_a   1.000
_cell.length_b   1.000
_cell.length_c   1.000
_cell.angle_alpha   90.00
_cell.angle_beta   90.00
_cell.angle_gamma   90.00
#
_symmetry.space_group_name_H-M   'P 1'
#
loop_
_entity.id
_entity.type
_entity.pdbx_description
1 polymer ?
#
loop_
_entity_poly.entity_id
_entity_poly.type
_entity_poly.pdbx_seq_one_letter_code
_entity_poly.pdbx_strand_id
1 'polypeptide(L)'
;MNDHFSGRALTGWVDLSGRAKFRLTGPDRVRYLNGQVTNNVARLKTGETLPALVCTAKGRLEGEVMVRAEDDCFLLDAPGVLREALLARLEKYLIADDCGWEDVTDGFALWHGFDESAGAAGVDRFGVVGRDVWLPTGSPSPGAPVWDESALDLVRLAHRVPVWGAELTPETLPQEARMEDRAVDFHKGCYVGQEVVSRLRSVGRVNRLLCTLETVGGASASLVAGDRLYQAAPGDGAAWSEVGVVTSARHDPRRGVTLAM
;
A
#
# COMPACT_ATOMS: atom_id res chain seq x y z
N MET A 1 -12.08 -13.05 -14.02
CA MET A 1 -11.78 -12.41 -12.73
C MET A 1 -12.14 -13.45 -11.67
N ASN A 2 -11.18 -14.26 -11.25
CA ASN A 2 -11.45 -15.32 -10.27
C ASN A 2 -11.44 -14.69 -8.88
N ASP A 3 -12.58 -14.70 -8.25
CA ASP A 3 -12.83 -14.19 -6.91
C ASP A 3 -12.17 -15.15 -5.91
N HIS A 4 -10.97 -14.84 -5.45
CA HIS A 4 -10.12 -15.75 -4.66
C HIS A 4 -10.69 -16.07 -3.27
N PHE A 5 -11.62 -15.24 -2.78
CA PHE A 5 -12.32 -15.40 -1.51
C PHE A 5 -13.85 -15.41 -1.67
N SER A 6 -14.37 -15.65 -2.91
CA SER A 6 -15.79 -15.61 -3.21
C SER A 6 -16.58 -16.62 -2.37
N GLY A 7 -17.45 -16.09 -1.55
CA GLY A 7 -18.46 -16.84 -0.81
C GLY A 7 -18.46 -16.71 0.71
N ARG A 8 -17.46 -16.03 1.31
CA ARG A 8 -17.48 -15.76 2.74
C ARG A 8 -16.91 -14.37 3.00
N ALA A 9 -17.70 -13.50 3.62
CA ALA A 9 -17.22 -12.21 4.10
C ALA A 9 -15.98 -12.41 4.98
N LEU A 10 -14.91 -11.67 4.68
CA LEU A 10 -13.73 -11.67 5.54
C LEU A 10 -14.10 -10.95 6.84
N THR A 11 -13.82 -11.59 7.98
CA THR A 11 -14.06 -11.01 9.29
C THR A 11 -12.81 -11.17 10.15
N GLY A 12 -12.58 -10.24 11.05
CA GLY A 12 -11.43 -10.28 11.97
C GLY A 12 -10.59 -9.02 11.91
N TRP A 13 -9.51 -9.02 12.68
CA TRP A 13 -8.67 -7.85 12.91
C TRP A 13 -7.22 -8.14 12.57
N VAL A 14 -6.55 -7.13 12.05
CA VAL A 14 -5.11 -7.09 11.76
C VAL A 14 -4.46 -6.08 12.68
N ASP A 15 -3.41 -6.48 13.38
CA ASP A 15 -2.58 -5.56 14.15
C ASP A 15 -1.59 -4.83 13.24
N LEU A 16 -1.76 -3.54 13.13
CA LEU A 16 -0.91 -2.62 12.38
C LEU A 16 -0.11 -1.69 13.31
N SER A 17 -0.04 -2.01 14.60
CA SER A 17 0.62 -1.17 15.60
C SER A 17 2.12 -0.96 15.34
N GLY A 18 2.75 -1.87 14.60
CA GLY A 18 4.15 -1.74 14.14
C GLY A 18 4.37 -0.70 13.02
N ARG A 19 3.30 -0.12 12.44
CA ARG A 19 3.43 0.96 11.47
C ARG A 19 3.83 2.27 12.16
N ALA A 20 4.62 3.10 11.49
CA ALA A 20 4.89 4.47 11.91
C ALA A 20 3.60 5.29 11.84
N LYS A 21 3.40 6.22 12.76
CA LYS A 21 2.19 7.04 12.86
C LYS A 21 2.58 8.49 13.11
N PHE A 22 2.01 9.38 12.29
CA PHE A 22 2.31 10.80 12.33
C PHE A 22 1.02 11.60 12.42
N ARG A 23 1.09 12.74 13.10
CA ARG A 23 0.02 13.74 13.16
C ARG A 23 0.50 15.03 12.51
N LEU A 24 -0.28 15.56 11.58
CA LEU A 24 -0.05 16.85 10.95
C LEU A 24 -1.15 17.82 11.39
N THR A 25 -0.77 18.91 12.02
CA THR A 25 -1.68 19.98 12.51
C THR A 25 -1.37 21.30 11.84
N GLY A 26 -2.23 22.30 12.05
CA GLY A 26 -2.05 23.67 11.58
C GLY A 26 -2.98 24.05 10.43
N PRO A 27 -3.18 25.36 10.21
CA PRO A 27 -4.14 25.86 9.21
C PRO A 27 -3.75 25.51 7.78
N ASP A 28 -2.46 25.42 7.48
CA ASP A 28 -1.96 25.11 6.14
C ASP A 28 -1.84 23.61 5.83
N ARG A 29 -2.19 22.72 6.79
CA ARG A 29 -2.00 21.27 6.68
C ARG A 29 -2.54 20.65 5.38
N VAL A 30 -3.71 21.12 4.95
CA VAL A 30 -4.36 20.58 3.72
C VAL A 30 -3.56 20.95 2.49
N ARG A 31 -3.20 22.23 2.34
CA ARG A 31 -2.43 22.74 1.20
C ARG A 31 -1.06 22.06 1.15
N TYR A 32 -0.36 22.05 2.29
CA TYR A 32 0.96 21.45 2.41
C TYR A 32 0.93 19.95 2.06
N LEU A 33 0.11 19.15 2.76
CA LEU A 33 0.08 17.70 2.53
C LEU A 33 -0.35 17.34 1.11
N ASN A 34 -1.31 18.12 0.57
CA ASN A 34 -1.74 17.90 -0.81
C ASN A 34 -0.60 18.12 -1.82
N GLY A 35 0.39 18.94 -1.52
CA GLY A 35 1.62 19.11 -2.31
C GLY A 35 2.69 18.04 -2.09
N GLN A 36 2.60 17.25 -1.02
CA GLN A 36 3.60 16.24 -0.69
C GLN A 36 3.24 14.83 -1.14
N VAL A 37 1.96 14.51 -1.29
CA VAL A 37 1.47 13.17 -1.61
C VAL A 37 0.77 13.11 -2.96
N THR A 38 0.72 11.93 -3.55
CA THR A 38 0.19 11.69 -4.90
C THR A 38 -1.34 11.73 -4.98
N ASN A 39 -2.04 11.44 -3.88
CA ASN A 39 -3.51 11.42 -3.84
C ASN A 39 -4.09 12.74 -3.31
N ASN A 40 -5.38 12.96 -3.50
CA ASN A 40 -6.05 14.23 -3.22
C ASN A 40 -6.62 14.28 -1.80
N VAL A 41 -5.79 14.66 -0.85
CA VAL A 41 -6.20 14.77 0.56
C VAL A 41 -7.15 15.94 0.82
N ALA A 42 -7.24 16.92 -0.09
CA ALA A 42 -8.16 18.04 0.06
C ALA A 42 -9.64 17.65 -0.13
N ARG A 43 -9.91 16.45 -0.63
CA ARG A 43 -11.29 15.92 -0.78
C ARG A 43 -11.73 15.07 0.40
N LEU A 44 -10.80 14.68 1.28
CA LEU A 44 -11.14 13.86 2.44
C LEU A 44 -12.05 14.61 3.40
N LYS A 45 -13.09 13.95 3.83
CA LYS A 45 -13.94 14.38 4.95
C LYS A 45 -13.44 13.76 6.24
N THR A 46 -13.77 14.37 7.35
CA THR A 46 -13.48 13.84 8.69
C THR A 46 -13.89 12.40 8.81
N GLY A 47 -12.97 11.55 9.27
CA GLY A 47 -13.14 10.10 9.40
C GLY A 47 -12.80 9.31 8.16
N GLU A 48 -12.68 9.92 6.97
CA GLU A 48 -12.29 9.21 5.74
C GLU A 48 -10.77 8.99 5.68
N THR A 49 -10.39 7.89 5.04
CA THR A 49 -8.98 7.50 4.85
C THR A 49 -8.73 7.16 3.38
N LEU A 50 -7.59 7.58 2.85
CA LEU A 50 -7.14 7.18 1.51
C LEU A 50 -5.66 6.78 1.48
N PRO A 51 -5.28 5.87 0.57
CA PRO A 51 -3.88 5.59 0.29
C PRO A 51 -3.24 6.69 -0.56
N ALA A 52 -1.97 6.98 -0.30
CA ALA A 52 -1.18 7.90 -1.10
C ALA A 52 0.29 7.47 -1.12
N LEU A 53 1.06 8.04 -2.01
CA LEU A 53 2.50 7.81 -2.12
C LEU A 53 3.25 9.13 -1.89
N VAL A 54 4.41 9.04 -1.27
CA VAL A 54 5.39 10.10 -1.20
C VAL A 54 6.47 9.78 -2.21
N CYS A 55 6.76 10.72 -3.11
CA CYS A 55 7.69 10.53 -4.21
C CYS A 55 8.85 11.52 -4.17
N THR A 56 9.98 11.12 -4.75
CA THR A 56 11.06 12.03 -5.15
C THR A 56 10.61 12.90 -6.34
N ALA A 57 11.35 13.96 -6.63
CA ALA A 57 11.15 14.75 -7.86
C ALA A 57 11.27 13.92 -9.16
N LYS A 58 11.92 12.76 -9.10
CA LYS A 58 12.05 11.80 -10.21
C LYS A 58 10.89 10.79 -10.24
N GLY A 59 9.86 10.94 -9.43
CA GLY A 59 8.68 10.08 -9.38
C GLY A 59 8.89 8.72 -8.71
N ARG A 60 10.08 8.44 -8.14
CA ARG A 60 10.34 7.20 -7.41
C ARG A 60 9.81 7.30 -5.99
N LEU A 61 9.45 6.15 -5.41
CA LEU A 61 8.85 6.10 -4.09
C LEU A 61 9.85 6.47 -2.98
N GLU A 62 9.39 7.26 -2.03
CA GLU A 62 10.02 7.50 -0.73
C GLU A 62 9.18 6.91 0.40
N GLY A 63 7.92 6.60 0.15
CA GLY A 63 7.02 5.92 1.08
C GLY A 63 5.63 5.70 0.51
N GLU A 64 4.92 4.78 1.13
CA GLU A 64 3.48 4.61 1.03
C GLU A 64 2.84 5.06 2.32
N VAL A 65 1.73 5.77 2.26
CA VAL A 65 1.01 6.26 3.43
C VAL A 65 -0.49 6.02 3.29
N MET A 66 -1.14 5.78 4.42
CA MET A 66 -2.58 5.97 4.53
C MET A 66 -2.81 7.31 5.23
N VAL A 67 -3.66 8.14 4.67
CA VAL A 67 -3.97 9.49 5.19
C VAL A 67 -5.41 9.50 5.65
N ARG A 68 -5.62 9.75 6.94
CA ARG A 68 -6.92 9.90 7.57
C ARG A 68 -7.15 11.35 7.93
N ALA A 69 -8.30 11.90 7.54
CA ALA A 69 -8.70 13.24 7.95
C ALA A 69 -9.44 13.20 9.29
N GLU A 70 -9.03 14.08 10.18
CA GLU A 70 -9.76 14.44 11.41
C GLU A 70 -10.13 15.93 11.35
N ASP A 71 -10.94 16.41 12.29
CA ASP A 71 -11.47 17.76 12.26
C ASP A 71 -10.38 18.84 12.20
N ASP A 72 -9.32 18.66 12.96
CA ASP A 72 -8.23 19.62 13.13
C ASP A 72 -6.85 19.13 12.66
N CYS A 73 -6.74 17.88 12.26
CA CYS A 73 -5.46 17.29 11.84
C CYS A 73 -5.62 16.25 10.73
N PHE A 74 -4.49 15.82 10.17
CA PHE A 74 -4.37 14.54 9.48
C PHE A 74 -3.60 13.57 10.35
N LEU A 75 -4.07 12.32 10.40
CA LEU A 75 -3.32 11.18 10.90
C LEU A 75 -2.79 10.38 9.71
N LEU A 76 -1.51 10.09 9.73
CA LEU A 76 -0.88 9.28 8.69
C LEU A 76 -0.27 8.03 9.32
N ASP A 77 -0.36 6.91 8.61
CA ASP A 77 0.46 5.76 8.94
C ASP A 77 1.27 5.30 7.72
N ALA A 78 2.44 4.75 7.99
CA ALA A 78 3.42 4.30 7.01
C ALA A 78 4.14 3.03 7.49
N PRO A 79 4.87 2.29 6.63
CA PRO A 79 5.73 1.20 7.07
C PRO A 79 6.66 1.64 8.20
N GLY A 80 6.76 0.85 9.28
CA GLY A 80 7.53 1.21 10.48
C GLY A 80 9.00 1.48 10.16
N VAL A 81 9.57 0.77 9.19
CA VAL A 81 10.96 0.95 8.72
C VAL A 81 11.21 2.34 8.15
N LEU A 82 10.18 3.06 7.75
CA LEU A 82 10.27 4.41 7.18
C LEU A 82 10.10 5.53 8.22
N ARG A 83 9.88 5.21 9.50
CA ARG A 83 9.52 6.17 10.55
C ARG A 83 10.37 7.44 10.51
N GLU A 84 11.67 7.31 10.63
CA GLU A 84 12.60 8.45 10.66
C GLU A 84 12.78 9.11 9.29
N ALA A 85 13.00 8.29 8.26
CA ALA A 85 13.28 8.78 6.92
C ALA A 85 12.10 9.55 6.31
N LEU A 86 10.88 9.04 6.51
CA LEU A 86 9.69 9.67 5.98
C LEU A 86 9.34 10.97 6.71
N LEU A 87 9.46 10.99 8.03
CA LEU A 87 9.24 12.21 8.82
C LEU A 87 10.23 13.31 8.40
N ALA A 88 11.53 13.00 8.36
CA ALA A 88 12.55 13.94 7.92
C ALA A 88 12.32 14.43 6.48
N ARG A 89 11.85 13.53 5.58
CA ARG A 89 11.49 13.89 4.20
C ARG A 89 10.32 14.88 4.16
N LEU A 90 9.28 14.67 4.96
CA LEU A 90 8.12 15.56 5.02
C LEU A 90 8.52 16.91 5.63
N GLU A 91 9.20 16.94 6.75
CA GLU A 91 9.68 18.17 7.40
C GLU A 91 10.59 19.01 6.50
N LYS A 92 11.42 18.38 5.68
CA LYS A 92 12.32 19.07 4.74
C LYS A 92 11.59 20.03 3.79
N TYR A 93 10.35 19.73 3.44
CA TYR A 93 9.54 20.57 2.54
C TYR A 93 8.58 21.51 3.28
N LEU A 94 8.65 21.54 4.60
CA LEU A 94 7.89 22.45 5.43
C LEU A 94 8.68 23.77 5.60
N ILE A 95 8.54 24.69 4.65
CA ILE A 95 9.35 25.91 4.60
C ILE A 95 8.56 27.14 5.05
N ALA A 96 7.36 27.32 4.51
CA ALA A 96 6.56 28.53 4.71
C ALA A 96 5.09 28.25 5.10
N ASP A 97 4.75 26.98 5.29
CA ASP A 97 3.41 26.56 5.69
C ASP A 97 3.25 26.61 7.21
N ASP A 98 2.16 27.18 7.68
CA ASP A 98 1.80 27.18 9.10
C ASP A 98 1.16 25.83 9.47
N CYS A 99 2.00 24.83 9.60
CA CYS A 99 1.62 23.49 10.05
C CYS A 99 2.82 22.78 10.68
N GLY A 100 2.60 21.69 11.41
CA GLY A 100 3.65 20.97 12.11
C GLY A 100 3.39 19.47 12.19
N TRP A 101 4.47 18.70 12.15
CA TRP A 101 4.47 17.26 12.30
C TRP A 101 4.75 16.85 13.75
N GLU A 102 4.11 15.76 14.14
CA GLU A 102 4.37 15.07 15.39
C GLU A 102 4.44 13.56 15.12
N ASP A 103 5.49 12.92 15.59
CA ASP A 103 5.57 11.46 15.63
C ASP A 103 4.74 10.93 16.82
N VAL A 104 3.63 10.29 16.52
CA VAL A 104 2.71 9.73 17.50
C VAL A 104 2.75 8.20 17.52
N THR A 105 3.78 7.59 16.93
CA THR A 105 3.92 6.14 16.76
C THR A 105 3.73 5.39 18.07
N ASP A 106 4.40 5.85 19.12
CA ASP A 106 4.42 5.14 20.40
C ASP A 106 3.16 5.44 21.26
N GLY A 107 2.36 6.44 20.87
CA GLY A 107 1.12 6.81 21.54
C GLY A 107 -0.11 5.99 21.13
N PHE A 108 -0.06 5.36 19.97
CA PHE A 108 -1.23 4.68 19.39
C PHE A 108 -0.94 3.27 18.90
N ALA A 109 -1.87 2.38 19.18
CA ALA A 109 -2.07 1.12 18.45
C ALA A 109 -2.99 1.38 17.25
N LEU A 110 -2.72 0.75 16.12
CA LEU A 110 -3.54 0.80 14.92
C LEU A 110 -4.04 -0.60 14.57
N TRP A 111 -5.34 -0.72 14.41
CA TRP A 111 -6.00 -1.97 14.03
C TRP A 111 -6.81 -1.78 12.76
N HIS A 112 -6.78 -2.78 11.87
CA HIS A 112 -7.66 -2.84 10.71
C HIS A 112 -8.62 -4.02 10.87
N GLY A 113 -9.91 -3.74 10.86
CA GLY A 113 -10.96 -4.76 10.88
C GLY A 113 -11.53 -4.97 9.49
N PHE A 114 -11.60 -6.22 9.02
CA PHE A 114 -12.35 -6.54 7.80
C PHE A 114 -13.85 -6.42 8.09
N ASP A 115 -14.49 -5.49 7.41
CA ASP A 115 -15.91 -5.17 7.60
C ASP A 115 -16.50 -4.61 6.30
N GLU A 116 -17.11 -5.46 5.51
CA GLU A 116 -17.75 -5.07 4.26
C GLU A 116 -18.91 -4.09 4.43
N SER A 117 -19.43 -3.95 5.66
CA SER A 117 -20.52 -3.02 5.98
C SER A 117 -20.04 -1.59 6.26
N ALA A 118 -18.73 -1.33 6.23
CA ALA A 118 -18.15 -0.03 6.55
C ALA A 118 -18.57 1.11 5.58
N GLY A 119 -19.15 0.77 4.44
CA GLY A 119 -19.73 1.73 3.49
C GLY A 119 -18.71 2.76 2.98
N ALA A 120 -19.13 4.02 2.85
CA ALA A 120 -18.29 5.10 2.32
C ALA A 120 -17.11 5.50 3.23
N ALA A 121 -17.17 5.17 4.52
CA ALA A 121 -16.07 5.36 5.47
C ALA A 121 -15.08 4.17 5.46
N GLY A 122 -15.30 3.20 4.60
CA GLY A 122 -14.47 2.01 4.48
C GLY A 122 -13.07 2.34 3.98
N VAL A 123 -12.11 1.60 4.51
CA VAL A 123 -10.69 1.70 4.16
C VAL A 123 -10.26 0.43 3.43
N ASP A 124 -9.79 0.57 2.20
CA ASP A 124 -9.23 -0.53 1.44
C ASP A 124 -7.70 -0.57 1.62
N ARG A 125 -7.23 -1.33 2.61
CA ARG A 125 -5.79 -1.53 2.82
C ARG A 125 -5.24 -2.73 2.04
N PHE A 126 -6.03 -3.81 1.98
CA PHE A 126 -5.57 -5.11 1.50
C PHE A 126 -6.35 -5.60 0.28
N GLY A 127 -7.00 -4.68 -0.45
CA GLY A 127 -7.88 -5.03 -1.56
C GLY A 127 -9.29 -5.43 -1.13
N VAL A 128 -9.58 -5.32 0.16
CA VAL A 128 -10.88 -5.58 0.78
C VAL A 128 -11.24 -4.40 1.67
N VAL A 129 -12.49 -3.98 1.58
CA VAL A 129 -12.99 -2.88 2.41
C VAL A 129 -13.05 -3.31 3.88
N GLY A 130 -12.59 -2.44 4.75
CA GLY A 130 -12.60 -2.63 6.18
C GLY A 130 -12.66 -1.29 6.90
N ARG A 131 -12.26 -1.26 8.16
CA ARG A 131 -12.19 -0.03 8.97
C ARG A 131 -10.92 0.01 9.80
N ASP A 132 -10.37 1.20 9.93
CA ASP A 132 -9.22 1.47 10.81
C ASP A 132 -9.68 1.98 12.16
N VAL A 133 -9.05 1.48 13.22
CA VAL A 133 -9.28 1.91 14.60
C VAL A 133 -7.95 2.29 15.23
N TRP A 134 -7.86 3.54 15.67
CA TRP A 134 -6.73 4.08 16.39
C TRP A 134 -7.06 4.07 17.88
N LEU A 135 -6.25 3.36 18.67
CA LEU A 135 -6.44 3.21 20.11
C LEU A 135 -5.18 3.67 20.86
N PRO A 136 -5.26 4.10 22.11
CA PRO A 136 -4.07 4.30 22.93
C PRO A 136 -3.21 3.03 22.96
N THR A 137 -1.88 3.18 22.94
CA THR A 137 -0.95 2.05 23.08
C THR A 137 -1.26 1.23 24.32
N GLY A 138 -1.20 -0.10 24.20
CA GLY A 138 -1.55 -1.03 25.25
C GLY A 138 -3.03 -1.40 25.34
N SER A 139 -3.89 -0.79 24.49
CA SER A 139 -5.28 -1.22 24.38
C SER A 139 -5.38 -2.65 23.83
N PRO A 140 -6.35 -3.46 24.31
CA PRO A 140 -6.58 -4.78 23.76
C PRO A 140 -7.08 -4.71 22.31
N SER A 141 -6.98 -5.83 21.58
CA SER A 141 -7.59 -5.96 20.25
C SER A 141 -9.08 -5.57 20.30
N PRO A 142 -9.56 -4.82 19.28
CA PRO A 142 -10.97 -4.43 19.19
C PRO A 142 -11.94 -5.62 19.01
N GLY A 143 -11.41 -6.80 18.71
CA GLY A 143 -12.21 -8.00 18.50
C GLY A 143 -11.41 -9.23 18.08
N ALA A 144 -12.12 -10.27 17.69
CA ALA A 144 -11.57 -11.56 17.27
C ALA A 144 -12.28 -12.07 16.00
N PRO A 145 -11.64 -12.94 15.20
CA PRO A 145 -10.25 -13.38 15.33
C PRO A 145 -9.22 -12.30 14.97
N VAL A 146 -7.99 -12.46 15.46
CA VAL A 146 -6.84 -11.66 14.99
C VAL A 146 -6.10 -12.48 13.93
N TRP A 147 -5.85 -11.85 12.79
CA TRP A 147 -5.17 -12.49 11.67
C TRP A 147 -3.66 -12.44 11.84
N ASP A 148 -3.02 -13.54 11.53
CA ASP A 148 -1.56 -13.58 11.44
C ASP A 148 -1.06 -13.06 10.08
N GLU A 149 0.25 -12.82 10.01
CA GLU A 149 0.90 -12.32 8.79
C GLU A 149 0.69 -13.26 7.60
N SER A 150 0.71 -14.57 7.82
CA SER A 150 0.55 -15.56 6.75
C SER A 150 -0.83 -15.50 6.11
N ALA A 151 -1.87 -15.36 6.92
CA ALA A 151 -3.24 -15.21 6.44
C ALA A 151 -3.44 -13.88 5.73
N LEU A 152 -2.85 -12.79 6.26
CA LEU A 152 -2.89 -11.48 5.64
C LEU A 152 -2.16 -11.47 4.28
N ASP A 153 -1.02 -12.12 4.16
CA ASP A 153 -0.28 -12.27 2.90
C ASP A 153 -1.13 -12.93 1.81
N LEU A 154 -1.90 -13.95 2.15
CA LEU A 154 -2.80 -14.58 1.16
C LEU A 154 -3.84 -13.59 0.65
N VAL A 155 -4.43 -12.77 1.55
CA VAL A 155 -5.40 -11.74 1.15
C VAL A 155 -4.76 -10.72 0.22
N ARG A 156 -3.64 -10.09 0.62
CA ARG A 156 -3.00 -9.06 -0.19
C ARG A 156 -2.52 -9.56 -1.55
N LEU A 157 -1.95 -10.78 -1.61
CA LEU A 157 -1.50 -11.40 -2.87
C LEU A 157 -2.69 -11.67 -3.80
N ALA A 158 -3.80 -12.21 -3.27
CA ALA A 158 -5.01 -12.43 -4.04
C ALA A 158 -5.58 -11.13 -4.61
N HIS A 159 -5.51 -10.05 -3.85
CA HIS A 159 -6.00 -8.72 -4.23
C HIS A 159 -4.95 -7.80 -4.87
N ARG A 160 -3.73 -8.32 -5.11
CA ARG A 160 -2.65 -7.58 -5.80
C ARG A 160 -2.20 -6.33 -5.05
N VAL A 161 -2.15 -6.40 -3.73
CA VAL A 161 -1.70 -5.28 -2.91
C VAL A 161 -0.22 -5.43 -2.59
N PRO A 162 0.64 -4.57 -3.15
CA PRO A 162 2.07 -4.58 -2.88
C PRO A 162 2.37 -4.03 -1.49
N VAL A 163 3.49 -4.44 -0.91
CA VAL A 163 3.98 -3.95 0.38
C VAL A 163 5.39 -3.41 0.29
N TRP A 164 5.70 -2.48 1.18
CA TRP A 164 7.04 -1.90 1.28
C TRP A 164 8.08 -2.94 1.71
N GLY A 165 9.22 -2.91 1.04
CA GLY A 165 10.32 -3.83 1.28
C GLY A 165 10.29 -5.09 0.42
N ALA A 166 9.14 -5.44 -0.15
CA ALA A 166 9.01 -6.52 -1.12
C ALA A 166 8.78 -5.97 -2.54
N GLU A 167 7.60 -5.45 -2.83
CA GLU A 167 7.24 -4.90 -4.13
C GLU A 167 7.50 -3.39 -4.23
N LEU A 168 7.34 -2.66 -3.11
CA LEU A 168 7.57 -1.23 -3.06
C LEU A 168 8.94 -0.95 -2.45
N THR A 169 9.77 -0.26 -3.21
CA THR A 169 11.13 0.12 -2.82
C THR A 169 11.45 1.55 -3.29
N PRO A 170 12.55 2.17 -2.84
CA PRO A 170 12.98 3.47 -3.35
C PRO A 170 13.27 3.50 -4.85
N GLU A 171 13.41 2.35 -5.49
CA GLU A 171 13.64 2.23 -6.94
C GLU A 171 12.33 2.07 -7.74
N THR A 172 11.20 1.92 -7.06
CA THR A 172 9.90 1.63 -7.70
C THR A 172 9.25 2.94 -8.17
N LEU A 173 8.63 2.90 -9.35
CA LEU A 173 7.70 3.93 -9.83
C LEU A 173 6.26 3.47 -9.52
N PRO A 174 5.32 4.39 -9.24
CA PRO A 174 3.92 4.03 -8.94
C PRO A 174 3.30 3.08 -9.97
N GLN A 175 3.55 3.32 -11.26
CA GLN A 175 3.03 2.50 -12.35
C GLN A 175 3.66 1.12 -12.44
N GLU A 176 4.93 0.96 -12.06
CA GLU A 176 5.58 -0.36 -12.01
C GLU A 176 4.88 -1.28 -11.00
N ALA A 177 4.43 -0.72 -9.87
CA ALA A 177 3.72 -1.43 -8.81
C ALA A 177 2.18 -1.42 -8.94
N ARG A 178 1.64 -0.85 -10.04
CA ARG A 178 0.19 -0.67 -10.27
C ARG A 178 -0.52 0.08 -9.15
N MET A 179 0.19 1.05 -8.55
CA MET A 179 -0.36 1.89 -7.48
C MET A 179 -1.09 3.13 -8.00
N GLU A 180 -1.03 3.40 -9.30
CA GLU A 180 -1.62 4.57 -9.92
C GLU A 180 -3.14 4.63 -9.78
N ASP A 181 -3.82 3.48 -9.83
CA ASP A 181 -5.28 3.41 -9.72
C ASP A 181 -5.78 3.53 -8.27
N ARG A 182 -4.91 3.24 -7.30
CA ARG A 182 -5.27 3.23 -5.88
C ARG A 182 -4.84 4.49 -5.15
N ALA A 183 -3.64 4.99 -5.46
CA ALA A 183 -2.94 5.96 -4.64
C ALA A 183 -2.56 7.26 -5.37
N VAL A 184 -3.01 7.47 -6.62
CA VAL A 184 -2.70 8.67 -7.39
C VAL A 184 -3.96 9.33 -7.92
N ASP A 185 -4.18 10.61 -7.58
CA ASP A 185 -5.18 11.43 -8.25
C ASP A 185 -4.51 12.28 -9.33
N PHE A 186 -4.80 11.97 -10.59
CA PHE A 186 -4.24 12.69 -11.75
C PHE A 186 -4.94 14.02 -12.05
N HIS A 187 -6.01 14.34 -11.34
CA HIS A 187 -6.80 15.56 -11.52
C HIS A 187 -6.60 16.60 -10.41
N LYS A 188 -5.77 16.26 -9.42
CA LYS A 188 -5.42 17.20 -8.34
C LYS A 188 -4.37 18.22 -8.76
N GLY A 189 -4.11 19.21 -7.90
CA GLY A 189 -3.01 20.17 -8.06
C GLY A 189 -1.62 19.54 -7.98
N CYS A 190 -0.59 20.37 -8.12
CA CYS A 190 0.80 19.93 -8.16
C CYS A 190 1.25 19.22 -6.88
N TYR A 191 2.10 18.22 -7.05
CA TYR A 191 2.80 17.51 -5.97
C TYR A 191 4.22 17.11 -6.41
N VAL A 192 5.08 16.79 -5.45
CA VAL A 192 6.46 16.38 -5.73
C VAL A 192 6.48 15.09 -6.55
N GLY A 193 7.15 15.12 -7.71
CA GLY A 193 7.26 13.97 -8.63
C GLY A 193 6.16 13.86 -9.69
N GLN A 194 5.15 14.74 -9.66
CA GLN A 194 3.99 14.68 -10.56
C GLN A 194 4.37 14.66 -12.04
N GLU A 195 5.38 15.41 -12.47
CA GLU A 195 5.76 15.48 -13.88
C GLU A 195 6.08 14.10 -14.45
N VAL A 196 6.91 13.32 -13.74
CA VAL A 196 7.28 11.97 -14.17
C VAL A 196 6.08 11.02 -14.10
N VAL A 197 5.33 11.04 -12.99
CA VAL A 197 4.16 10.17 -12.78
C VAL A 197 3.10 10.43 -13.84
N SER A 198 2.77 11.70 -14.14
CA SER A 198 1.77 12.06 -15.14
C SER A 198 2.22 11.75 -16.56
N ARG A 199 3.51 11.97 -16.88
CA ARG A 199 4.07 11.65 -18.20
C ARG A 199 4.04 10.15 -18.48
N LEU A 200 4.34 9.32 -17.50
CA LEU A 200 4.26 7.86 -17.64
C LEU A 200 2.84 7.38 -17.96
N ARG A 201 1.81 8.02 -17.39
CA ARG A 201 0.42 7.70 -17.71
C ARG A 201 0.05 8.07 -19.15
N SER A 202 0.49 9.22 -19.64
CA SER A 202 0.00 9.78 -20.92
C SER A 202 0.74 9.26 -22.15
N VAL A 203 2.06 9.11 -22.09
CA VAL A 203 2.91 8.76 -23.24
C VAL A 203 4.04 7.80 -22.87
N GLY A 204 4.14 7.42 -21.60
CA GLY A 204 5.23 6.61 -21.12
C GLY A 204 4.95 5.11 -21.16
N ARG A 205 6.02 4.33 -21.02
CA ARG A 205 6.00 2.88 -20.83
C ARG A 205 6.93 2.54 -19.68
N VAL A 206 6.45 1.77 -18.73
CA VAL A 206 7.31 1.17 -17.70
C VAL A 206 8.02 -0.05 -18.25
N ASN A 207 9.26 -0.27 -17.82
CA ASN A 207 10.06 -1.42 -18.24
C ASN A 207 9.72 -2.68 -17.44
N ARG A 208 9.16 -2.51 -16.26
CA ARG A 208 8.76 -3.58 -15.34
C ARG A 208 7.31 -3.35 -14.92
N LEU A 209 6.60 -4.42 -14.65
CA LEU A 209 5.23 -4.34 -14.17
C LEU A 209 4.98 -5.44 -13.15
N LEU A 210 4.45 -5.08 -12.00
CA LEU A 210 4.04 -6.04 -10.99
C LEU A 210 2.89 -6.88 -11.51
N CYS A 211 3.07 -8.20 -11.45
CA CYS A 211 2.08 -9.18 -11.90
C CYS A 211 1.82 -10.17 -10.78
N THR A 212 0.59 -10.67 -10.68
CA THR A 212 0.27 -11.80 -9.82
C THR A 212 0.38 -13.11 -10.57
N LEU A 213 0.85 -14.12 -9.89
CA LEU A 213 1.06 -15.46 -10.38
C LEU A 213 0.31 -16.44 -9.48
N GLU A 214 -0.12 -17.53 -10.07
CA GLU A 214 -0.67 -18.67 -9.37
C GLU A 214 -0.06 -19.94 -9.95
N THR A 215 0.41 -20.86 -9.10
CA THR A 215 0.96 -22.12 -9.57
C THR A 215 -0.13 -23.02 -10.14
N VAL A 216 0.17 -23.66 -11.26
CA VAL A 216 -0.71 -24.64 -11.94
C VAL A 216 -0.03 -26.01 -11.88
N GLY A 217 -0.78 -27.05 -11.57
CA GLY A 217 -0.25 -28.43 -11.66
C GLY A 217 0.04 -29.13 -10.33
N GLY A 218 -0.53 -28.67 -9.23
CA GLY A 218 -0.53 -29.39 -7.93
C GLY A 218 0.68 -29.12 -7.05
N ALA A 219 0.77 -29.80 -5.92
CA ALA A 219 1.61 -29.54 -4.76
C ALA A 219 3.14 -29.52 -4.98
N SER A 220 3.62 -29.76 -6.20
CA SER A 220 5.06 -29.86 -6.50
C SER A 220 5.70 -28.53 -6.92
N ALA A 221 4.91 -27.48 -7.22
CA ALA A 221 5.43 -26.17 -7.63
C ALA A 221 5.31 -25.18 -6.47
N SER A 222 6.31 -25.12 -5.62
CA SER A 222 6.42 -24.05 -4.60
C SER A 222 7.22 -22.89 -5.21
N LEU A 223 6.64 -21.70 -5.20
CA LEU A 223 7.37 -20.45 -5.46
C LEU A 223 7.78 -19.83 -4.13
N VAL A 224 8.97 -19.24 -4.10
CA VAL A 224 9.46 -18.44 -2.97
C VAL A 224 10.01 -17.10 -3.48
N ALA A 225 10.07 -16.12 -2.60
CA ALA A 225 10.68 -14.84 -2.93
C ALA A 225 12.14 -15.04 -3.39
N GLY A 226 12.52 -14.39 -4.48
CA GLY A 226 13.83 -14.52 -5.13
C GLY A 226 13.86 -15.51 -6.29
N ASP A 227 12.84 -16.35 -6.49
CA ASP A 227 12.78 -17.25 -7.64
C ASP A 227 12.73 -16.47 -8.95
N ARG A 228 13.52 -16.90 -9.92
CA ARG A 228 13.52 -16.32 -11.26
C ARG A 228 12.47 -16.99 -12.13
N LEU A 229 11.78 -16.19 -12.88
CA LEU A 229 10.72 -16.63 -13.78
C LEU A 229 11.24 -16.62 -15.22
N TYR A 230 10.97 -17.71 -15.93
CA TYR A 230 11.38 -17.87 -17.32
C TYR A 230 10.17 -18.17 -18.20
N GLN A 231 10.20 -17.62 -19.40
CA GLN A 231 9.21 -17.90 -20.44
C GLN A 231 9.88 -18.66 -21.59
N ALA A 232 9.24 -19.73 -22.05
CA ALA A 232 9.66 -20.41 -23.25
C ALA A 232 9.45 -19.52 -24.48
N ALA A 233 10.40 -19.54 -25.40
CA ALA A 233 10.25 -18.85 -26.67
C ALA A 233 9.07 -19.44 -27.46
N PRO A 234 8.34 -18.62 -28.24
CA PRO A 234 7.34 -19.13 -29.16
C PRO A 234 7.98 -20.06 -30.19
N GLY A 235 7.47 -21.30 -30.32
CA GLY A 235 7.98 -22.31 -31.24
C GLY A 235 8.30 -23.65 -30.55
N ASP A 236 9.46 -24.22 -30.83
CA ASP A 236 9.88 -25.53 -30.34
C ASP A 236 10.26 -25.62 -28.86
N GLY A 237 10.18 -24.50 -28.14
CA GLY A 237 10.44 -24.45 -26.70
C GLY A 237 11.90 -24.64 -26.28
N ALA A 238 12.84 -24.63 -27.23
CA ALA A 238 14.25 -24.90 -26.95
C ALA A 238 14.97 -23.73 -26.21
N ALA A 239 14.45 -22.50 -26.28
CA ALA A 239 15.04 -21.32 -25.64
C ALA A 239 14.13 -20.77 -24.55
N TRP A 240 14.73 -20.43 -23.40
CA TRP A 240 14.05 -19.78 -22.27
C TRP A 240 14.64 -18.41 -22.04
N SER A 241 13.80 -17.42 -21.80
CA SER A 241 14.21 -16.07 -21.43
C SER A 241 13.71 -15.72 -20.03
N GLU A 242 14.56 -15.06 -19.24
CA GLU A 242 14.15 -14.53 -17.94
C GLU A 242 13.15 -13.40 -18.16
N VAL A 243 12.01 -13.45 -17.46
CA VAL A 243 10.92 -12.48 -17.59
C VAL A 243 10.59 -11.79 -16.27
N GLY A 244 11.12 -12.26 -15.15
CA GLY A 244 10.86 -11.64 -13.85
C GLY A 244 11.48 -12.39 -12.69
N VAL A 245 11.24 -11.82 -11.51
CA VAL A 245 11.64 -12.38 -10.21
C VAL A 245 10.43 -12.31 -9.28
N VAL A 246 10.22 -13.36 -8.51
CA VAL A 246 9.19 -13.42 -7.47
C VAL A 246 9.59 -12.52 -6.31
N THR A 247 8.74 -11.58 -5.94
CA THR A 247 8.97 -10.65 -4.81
C THR A 247 8.32 -11.16 -3.53
N SER A 248 7.14 -11.76 -3.65
CA SER A 248 6.41 -12.38 -2.54
C SER A 248 5.73 -13.65 -3.01
N ALA A 249 5.64 -14.65 -2.13
CA ALA A 249 4.90 -15.88 -2.39
C ALA A 249 4.31 -16.47 -1.12
N ARG A 250 3.11 -17.07 -1.23
CA ARG A 250 2.44 -17.74 -0.12
C ARG A 250 1.61 -18.93 -0.62
N HIS A 251 1.80 -20.07 0.01
CA HIS A 251 0.97 -21.26 -0.27
C HIS A 251 -0.43 -21.11 0.35
N ASP A 252 -1.46 -21.31 -0.47
CA ASP A 252 -2.86 -21.41 0.00
C ASP A 252 -3.22 -22.89 0.17
N PRO A 253 -3.29 -23.39 1.41
CA PRO A 253 -3.55 -24.81 1.66
C PRO A 253 -4.98 -25.23 1.31
N ARG A 254 -5.92 -24.28 1.23
CA ARG A 254 -7.33 -24.57 0.89
C ARG A 254 -7.48 -24.87 -0.61
N ARG A 255 -6.68 -24.21 -1.43
CA ARG A 255 -6.71 -24.36 -2.89
C ARG A 255 -5.60 -25.26 -3.41
N GLY A 256 -4.60 -25.57 -2.60
CA GLY A 256 -3.43 -26.35 -3.02
C GLY A 256 -2.55 -25.63 -4.05
N VAL A 257 -2.53 -24.30 -4.04
CA VAL A 257 -1.76 -23.47 -4.97
C VAL A 257 -0.87 -22.50 -4.22
N THR A 258 0.16 -21.97 -4.88
CA THR A 258 0.95 -20.84 -4.35
C THR A 258 0.56 -19.59 -5.12
N LEU A 259 0.19 -18.53 -4.37
CA LEU A 259 0.02 -17.18 -4.89
C LEU A 259 1.35 -16.43 -4.76
N ALA A 260 1.70 -15.65 -5.77
CA ALA A 260 2.95 -14.87 -5.80
C ALA A 260 2.78 -13.55 -6.55
N MET A 261 3.70 -12.63 -6.29
CA MET A 261 3.89 -11.40 -7.06
C MET A 261 5.33 -11.29 -7.54
#